data_4230b5ede47a8a7eb3554c5f426b6ad6
#
_entry.id   4230b5ede47a8a7eb3554c5f426b6ad6
#
_cell.length_a   1.000
_cell.length_b   1.000
_cell.length_c   1.000
_cell.angle_alpha   90.00
_cell.angle_beta   90.00
_cell.angle_gamma   90.00
#
_symmetry.space_group_name_H-M   'P 1'
#
loop_
_entity.id
_entity.type
_entity.pdbx_description
1 polymer ?
#
loop_
_entity_poly.entity_id
_entity_poly.type
_entity_poly.pdbx_seq_one_letter_code
_entity_poly.pdbx_strand_id
1 'polypeptide(L)'
;MKQIYFLLVVLISFNLKAQSKKIKIIDSISFEPVPFATIFFSNNNGIISDEDGLFELIPEQYSKKDSLFVSSMGFEPKQFSLDIFNDSIIRLVPKTISLKNVVVTNNQLSSNEIIDSVKLYIDKNYNFNITENKLFFRQEFNQELEKFKLNKFKSTIKDLTAESMDRMTDNLPKKSKNELESLSYYYVNSNIDAPKIKLIKSRRTNDDNESDLSKSLGDKLEKSLRENLKSNSYFKIRSGWLPFSGDLTFNGLWEIDSTNQDQLNKLKEEEVKRKENFSIGQKGRIQSVYLKSFFNPNSELNFILKSKNYIFSDSELTYLGNELVYVIECYPKRGDKYKGTIYVNSDDFAVVRIDYENIKPLSKFKLLGVSFSSNLEKGRMVFSKFENEKYSLSYYQNSRGNNISIKRPFKIIEKNKFVKGRKKQNQISAKLDFASSSIYNTELQVFRVRSIEETQFEEIDEKNQVLPIYLEEFKKDFWEGF
;
A
#
# COMPACT_ATOMS: atom_id res chain seq x y z
N MET A 1 -16.62 32.66 -51.79
CA MET A 1 -16.28 31.24 -51.95
C MET A 1 -14.94 30.84 -51.27
N LYS A 2 -13.82 31.51 -51.48
CA LYS A 2 -12.52 31.16 -50.81
C LYS A 2 -12.58 31.18 -49.27
N GLN A 3 -13.32 32.10 -48.65
CA GLN A 3 -13.45 32.19 -47.21
C GLN A 3 -14.29 31.06 -46.60
N ILE A 4 -15.26 30.51 -47.36
CA ILE A 4 -16.09 29.37 -46.90
C ILE A 4 -15.25 28.09 -46.95
N TYR A 5 -14.40 27.93 -47.94
CA TYR A 5 -13.45 26.79 -47.99
C TYR A 5 -12.43 26.82 -46.83
N PHE A 6 -11.94 27.99 -46.47
CA PHE A 6 -11.01 28.15 -45.35
C PHE A 6 -11.68 27.80 -44.02
N LEU A 7 -12.93 28.25 -43.82
CA LEU A 7 -13.74 27.93 -42.63
C LEU A 7 -14.04 26.42 -42.53
N LEU A 8 -14.29 25.78 -43.68
CA LEU A 8 -14.58 24.33 -43.75
C LEU A 8 -13.34 23.50 -43.48
N VAL A 9 -12.15 23.92 -43.93
CA VAL A 9 -10.87 23.28 -43.63
C VAL A 9 -10.51 23.45 -42.16
N VAL A 10 -10.74 24.59 -41.53
CA VAL A 10 -10.54 24.84 -40.12
C VAL A 10 -11.51 24.01 -39.27
N LEU A 11 -12.78 23.81 -39.68
CA LEU A 11 -13.73 22.96 -38.99
C LEU A 11 -13.37 21.44 -39.04
N ILE A 12 -12.75 21.01 -40.13
CA ILE A 12 -12.28 19.58 -40.28
C ILE A 12 -11.05 19.32 -39.46
N SER A 13 -10.17 20.30 -39.23
CA SER A 13 -8.94 20.13 -38.45
C SER A 13 -9.18 19.98 -36.92
N PHE A 14 -10.38 20.28 -36.41
CA PHE A 14 -10.68 20.14 -34.97
C PHE A 14 -11.17 18.75 -34.54
N ASN A 15 -11.32 17.79 -35.45
CA ASN A 15 -11.89 16.48 -35.12
C ASN A 15 -10.89 15.31 -35.16
N LEU A 16 -9.59 15.57 -35.26
CA LEU A 16 -8.58 14.52 -35.10
C LEU A 16 -8.28 14.28 -33.59
N LYS A 17 -9.28 13.81 -32.87
CA LYS A 17 -8.99 13.13 -31.59
C LYS A 17 -8.38 11.78 -31.94
N ALA A 18 -7.16 11.54 -31.50
CA ALA A 18 -6.61 10.19 -31.48
C ALA A 18 -7.61 9.28 -30.77
N GLN A 19 -8.11 8.25 -31.45
CA GLN A 19 -9.04 7.30 -30.87
C GLN A 19 -8.24 6.38 -29.95
N SER A 20 -8.34 6.62 -28.65
CA SER A 20 -7.86 5.67 -27.66
C SER A 20 -8.69 4.38 -27.73
N LYS A 21 -8.05 3.24 -27.54
CA LYS A 21 -8.68 1.93 -27.58
C LYS A 21 -8.80 1.36 -26.17
N LYS A 22 -10.03 1.14 -25.71
CA LYS A 22 -10.30 0.46 -24.43
C LYS A 22 -10.17 -1.05 -24.57
N ILE A 23 -9.42 -1.66 -23.68
CA ILE A 23 -9.14 -3.09 -23.66
C ILE A 23 -9.48 -3.62 -22.28
N LYS A 24 -10.16 -4.77 -22.24
CA LYS A 24 -10.51 -5.47 -21.01
C LYS A 24 -9.65 -6.71 -20.84
N ILE A 25 -9.09 -6.89 -19.65
CA ILE A 25 -8.37 -8.10 -19.27
C ILE A 25 -9.31 -8.99 -18.45
N ILE A 26 -9.49 -10.23 -18.87
CA ILE A 26 -10.34 -11.22 -18.20
C ILE A 26 -9.59 -12.53 -17.99
N ASP A 27 -10.01 -13.27 -16.99
CA ASP A 27 -9.65 -14.68 -16.81
C ASP A 27 -10.22 -15.52 -17.96
N SER A 28 -9.40 -16.37 -18.56
CA SER A 28 -9.80 -17.21 -19.69
C SER A 28 -10.77 -18.36 -19.30
N ILE A 29 -10.89 -18.68 -18.01
CA ILE A 29 -11.70 -19.77 -17.48
C ILE A 29 -12.99 -19.24 -16.85
N SER A 30 -12.88 -18.30 -15.89
CA SER A 30 -14.03 -17.76 -15.19
C SER A 30 -14.74 -16.63 -15.93
N PHE A 31 -14.06 -16.02 -16.92
CA PHE A 31 -14.48 -14.80 -17.63
C PHE A 31 -14.66 -13.58 -16.74
N GLU A 32 -14.23 -13.66 -15.49
CA GLU A 32 -14.22 -12.52 -14.57
C GLU A 32 -13.12 -11.53 -14.93
N PRO A 33 -13.29 -10.23 -14.64
CA PRO A 33 -12.24 -9.23 -14.82
C PRO A 33 -10.99 -9.59 -14.04
N VAL A 34 -9.82 -9.35 -14.64
CA VAL A 34 -8.54 -9.45 -13.95
C VAL A 34 -8.13 -8.03 -13.53
N PRO A 35 -8.41 -7.63 -12.28
CA PRO A 35 -8.10 -6.30 -11.80
C PRO A 35 -6.59 -6.11 -11.68
N PHE A 36 -6.16 -4.87 -11.86
CA PHE A 36 -4.80 -4.41 -11.56
C PHE A 36 -3.69 -5.19 -12.27
N ALA A 37 -4.00 -5.72 -13.47
CA ALA A 37 -2.98 -6.33 -14.30
C ALA A 37 -1.95 -5.27 -14.73
N THR A 38 -0.68 -5.64 -14.73
CA THR A 38 0.41 -4.80 -15.21
C THR A 38 0.50 -4.93 -16.73
N ILE A 39 0.45 -3.81 -17.41
CA ILE A 39 0.63 -3.68 -18.84
C ILE A 39 1.88 -2.85 -19.07
N PHE A 40 2.86 -3.37 -19.80
CA PHE A 40 4.05 -2.60 -20.16
C PHE A 40 4.42 -2.79 -21.62
N PHE A 41 5.06 -1.76 -22.17
CA PHE A 41 5.50 -1.70 -23.55
C PHE A 41 7.01 -1.93 -23.64
N SER A 42 7.50 -2.41 -24.77
CA SER A 42 8.94 -2.59 -24.99
C SER A 42 9.78 -1.30 -24.84
N ASN A 43 9.14 -0.13 -24.90
CA ASN A 43 9.78 1.17 -24.65
C ASN A 43 9.89 1.55 -23.16
N ASN A 44 9.64 0.61 -22.23
CA ASN A 44 9.65 0.79 -20.79
C ASN A 44 8.53 1.68 -20.19
N ASN A 45 7.51 2.03 -20.96
CA ASN A 45 6.30 2.64 -20.44
C ASN A 45 5.36 1.55 -19.92
N GLY A 46 4.62 1.83 -18.86
CA GLY A 46 3.70 0.86 -18.26
C GLY A 46 2.45 1.55 -17.73
N ILE A 47 1.34 0.82 -17.76
CA ILE A 47 0.05 1.17 -17.18
C ILE A 47 -0.49 -0.01 -16.39
N ILE A 48 -1.49 0.24 -15.55
CA ILE A 48 -2.16 -0.80 -14.75
C ILE A 48 -3.64 -0.76 -15.08
N SER A 49 -4.27 -1.95 -15.26
CA SER A 49 -5.71 -2.02 -15.45
C SER A 49 -6.46 -1.61 -14.17
N ASP A 50 -7.69 -1.13 -14.34
CA ASP A 50 -8.57 -0.77 -13.22
C ASP A 50 -9.18 -2.01 -12.52
N GLU A 51 -10.11 -1.77 -11.57
CA GLU A 51 -10.83 -2.82 -10.82
C GLU A 51 -11.67 -3.72 -11.72
N ASP A 52 -12.12 -3.21 -12.87
CA ASP A 52 -12.87 -3.93 -13.88
C ASP A 52 -11.97 -4.61 -14.94
N GLY A 53 -10.65 -4.60 -14.72
CA GLY A 53 -9.66 -5.11 -15.65
C GLY A 53 -9.52 -4.28 -16.93
N LEU A 54 -10.00 -3.03 -16.94
CA LEU A 54 -9.95 -2.16 -18.11
C LEU A 54 -8.68 -1.32 -18.12
N PHE A 55 -8.11 -1.13 -19.31
CA PHE A 55 -7.06 -0.14 -19.57
C PHE A 55 -7.26 0.48 -20.95
N GLU A 56 -6.58 1.59 -21.20
CA GLU A 56 -6.71 2.34 -22.44
C GLU A 56 -5.36 2.39 -23.18
N LEU A 57 -5.37 1.95 -24.44
CA LEU A 57 -4.22 2.09 -25.34
C LEU A 57 -4.32 3.44 -26.05
N ILE A 58 -3.34 4.30 -25.80
CA ILE A 58 -3.25 5.63 -26.40
C ILE A 58 -2.15 5.61 -27.46
N PRO A 59 -2.46 5.87 -28.75
CA PRO A 59 -1.52 5.72 -29.85
C PRO A 59 -0.22 6.52 -29.72
N GLU A 60 -0.24 7.63 -28.97
CA GLU A 60 0.94 8.47 -28.73
C GLU A 60 1.95 7.86 -27.76
N GLN A 61 1.57 6.85 -27.01
CA GLN A 61 2.40 6.25 -25.97
C GLN A 61 3.26 5.09 -26.47
N TYR A 62 3.02 4.59 -27.66
CA TYR A 62 3.73 3.45 -28.22
C TYR A 62 3.93 3.55 -29.72
N SER A 63 4.94 2.85 -30.24
CA SER A 63 5.14 2.63 -31.67
C SER A 63 4.42 1.34 -32.08
N LYS A 64 3.94 1.28 -33.32
CA LYS A 64 3.39 0.04 -33.89
C LYS A 64 4.37 -1.14 -33.87
N LYS A 65 5.67 -0.87 -33.79
CA LYS A 65 6.72 -1.89 -33.67
C LYS A 65 6.94 -2.39 -32.24
N ASP A 66 6.32 -1.74 -31.26
CA ASP A 66 6.45 -2.15 -29.87
C ASP A 66 5.65 -3.42 -29.57
N SER A 67 6.09 -4.14 -28.56
CA SER A 67 5.36 -5.27 -27.96
C SER A 67 4.64 -4.81 -26.71
N LEU A 68 3.42 -5.30 -26.56
CA LEU A 68 2.60 -5.14 -25.37
C LEU A 68 2.75 -6.39 -24.52
N PHE A 69 3.21 -6.24 -23.29
CA PHE A 69 3.30 -7.30 -22.30
C PHE A 69 2.20 -7.11 -21.26
N VAL A 70 1.44 -8.14 -20.99
CA VAL A 70 0.37 -8.12 -19.98
C VAL A 70 0.63 -9.21 -18.97
N SER A 71 0.74 -8.85 -17.72
CA SER A 71 0.96 -9.78 -16.62
C SER A 71 0.04 -9.45 -15.44
N SER A 72 -0.44 -10.47 -14.78
CA SER A 72 -1.15 -10.34 -13.51
C SER A 72 -0.81 -11.53 -12.63
N MET A 73 -0.91 -11.33 -11.31
CA MET A 73 -0.65 -12.41 -10.40
C MET A 73 -1.64 -13.55 -10.55
N GLY A 74 -1.13 -14.76 -10.52
CA GLY A 74 -1.94 -15.96 -10.73
C GLY A 74 -2.25 -16.27 -12.19
N PHE A 75 -1.73 -15.49 -13.14
CA PHE A 75 -1.94 -15.66 -14.59
C PHE A 75 -0.62 -15.81 -15.34
N GLU A 76 -0.66 -16.52 -16.46
CA GLU A 76 0.45 -16.57 -17.40
C GLU A 76 0.61 -15.22 -18.10
N PRO A 77 1.82 -14.65 -18.16
CA PRO A 77 2.03 -13.41 -18.90
C PRO A 77 1.80 -13.64 -20.39
N LYS A 78 1.23 -12.64 -21.05
CA LYS A 78 1.05 -12.64 -22.51
C LYS A 78 1.80 -11.48 -23.14
N GLN A 79 2.33 -11.73 -24.32
CA GLN A 79 2.95 -10.74 -25.19
C GLN A 79 2.16 -10.64 -26.49
N PHE A 80 1.97 -9.40 -26.94
CA PHE A 80 1.30 -9.08 -28.19
C PHE A 80 2.18 -8.12 -29.00
N SER A 81 2.25 -8.31 -30.31
CA SER A 81 2.83 -7.32 -31.21
C SER A 81 1.76 -6.28 -31.54
N LEU A 82 2.06 -5.00 -31.32
CA LEU A 82 1.09 -3.90 -31.47
C LEU A 82 0.75 -3.58 -32.93
N ASP A 83 1.54 -4.05 -33.89
CA ASP A 83 1.26 -3.89 -35.33
C ASP A 83 0.05 -4.72 -35.80
N ILE A 84 -0.20 -5.87 -35.14
CA ILE A 84 -1.30 -6.81 -35.46
C ILE A 84 -2.36 -6.87 -34.39
N PHE A 85 -2.15 -6.21 -33.23
CA PHE A 85 -3.06 -6.30 -32.08
C PHE A 85 -4.32 -5.48 -32.32
N ASN A 86 -5.45 -6.16 -32.50
CA ASN A 86 -6.75 -5.51 -32.71
C ASN A 86 -7.85 -5.97 -31.77
N ASP A 87 -7.54 -6.74 -30.73
CA ASP A 87 -8.51 -7.24 -29.79
C ASP A 87 -8.92 -6.19 -28.75
N SER A 88 -10.18 -6.19 -28.35
CA SER A 88 -10.70 -5.38 -27.24
C SER A 88 -10.74 -6.16 -25.92
N ILE A 89 -10.40 -7.44 -25.94
CA ILE A 89 -10.38 -8.30 -24.77
C ILE A 89 -9.08 -9.13 -24.78
N ILE A 90 -8.33 -9.04 -23.71
CA ILE A 90 -7.18 -9.90 -23.43
C ILE A 90 -7.61 -10.97 -22.44
N ARG A 91 -7.49 -12.24 -22.83
CA ARG A 91 -7.73 -13.37 -21.94
C ARG A 91 -6.42 -13.85 -21.37
N LEU A 92 -6.24 -13.69 -20.07
CA LEU A 92 -5.12 -14.27 -19.35
C LEU A 92 -5.50 -15.70 -18.90
N VAL A 93 -4.59 -16.62 -19.10
CA VAL A 93 -4.74 -17.99 -18.61
C VAL A 93 -4.33 -17.98 -17.14
N PRO A 94 -5.21 -18.41 -16.22
CA PRO A 94 -4.77 -18.62 -14.85
C PRO A 94 -3.55 -19.52 -14.86
N LYS A 95 -2.51 -19.11 -14.16
CA LYS A 95 -1.46 -20.06 -13.79
C LYS A 95 -2.15 -21.07 -12.90
N THR A 96 -2.75 -22.08 -13.53
CA THR A 96 -3.11 -23.24 -12.78
C THR A 96 -1.84 -23.66 -12.06
N ILE A 97 -1.90 -23.70 -10.73
CA ILE A 97 -1.06 -24.61 -9.97
C ILE A 97 -1.58 -25.98 -10.45
N SER A 98 -1.15 -26.34 -11.64
CA SER A 98 -1.44 -27.65 -12.16
C SER A 98 -0.54 -28.59 -11.38
N LEU A 99 -1.06 -29.14 -10.30
CA LEU A 99 -0.53 -30.34 -9.66
C LEU A 99 -0.48 -31.54 -10.63
N LYS A 100 -0.58 -31.30 -11.94
CA LYS A 100 -0.78 -32.34 -12.95
C LYS A 100 0.48 -32.88 -13.62
N ASN A 101 1.65 -32.32 -13.35
CA ASN A 101 2.90 -32.92 -13.82
C ASN A 101 3.88 -33.05 -12.65
N VAL A 102 3.62 -34.01 -11.77
CA VAL A 102 4.66 -34.53 -10.89
C VAL A 102 5.68 -35.22 -11.83
N VAL A 103 6.80 -34.58 -12.05
CA VAL A 103 7.91 -35.21 -12.78
C VAL A 103 8.55 -36.20 -11.81
N VAL A 104 8.25 -37.47 -11.98
CA VAL A 104 8.88 -38.57 -11.21
C VAL A 104 10.28 -38.77 -11.79
N THR A 105 11.30 -38.31 -11.08
CA THR A 105 12.69 -38.61 -11.42
C THR A 105 13.25 -39.60 -10.41
N ASN A 106 14.06 -40.55 -10.88
CA ASN A 106 14.68 -41.56 -10.01
C ASN A 106 15.75 -41.01 -9.06
N ASN A 107 16.14 -39.71 -9.16
CA ASN A 107 17.12 -39.02 -8.32
C ASN A 107 16.54 -37.70 -7.82
N GLN A 108 15.50 -37.75 -7.01
CA GLN A 108 14.93 -36.56 -6.43
C GLN A 108 15.74 -36.13 -5.20
N LEU A 109 16.27 -34.88 -5.22
CA LEU A 109 16.93 -34.28 -4.05
C LEU A 109 15.92 -34.17 -2.90
N SER A 110 16.38 -34.44 -1.69
CA SER A 110 15.58 -34.16 -0.49
C SER A 110 15.38 -32.67 -0.31
N SER A 111 14.32 -32.27 0.33
CA SER A 111 14.04 -30.86 0.62
C SER A 111 15.17 -30.17 1.40
N ASN A 112 15.84 -30.90 2.29
CA ASN A 112 16.99 -30.36 3.02
C ASN A 112 18.18 -30.08 2.09
N GLU A 113 18.51 -30.98 1.15
CA GLU A 113 19.54 -30.74 0.15
C GLU A 113 19.25 -29.57 -0.76
N ILE A 114 17.99 -29.41 -1.16
CA ILE A 114 17.55 -28.24 -1.95
C ILE A 114 17.72 -26.96 -1.14
N ILE A 115 17.27 -26.92 0.12
CA ILE A 115 17.41 -25.74 1.00
C ILE A 115 18.89 -25.42 1.26
N ASP A 116 19.74 -26.41 1.43
CA ASP A 116 21.18 -26.18 1.61
C ASP A 116 21.83 -25.68 0.31
N SER A 117 21.40 -26.16 -0.85
CA SER A 117 21.81 -25.62 -2.16
C SER A 117 21.36 -24.15 -2.33
N VAL A 118 20.13 -23.81 -1.94
CA VAL A 118 19.66 -22.41 -1.95
C VAL A 118 20.60 -21.53 -1.14
N LYS A 119 20.97 -21.93 0.10
CA LYS A 119 21.89 -21.15 0.95
C LYS A 119 23.26 -20.96 0.30
N LEU A 120 23.78 -22.02 -0.34
CA LEU A 120 25.08 -21.99 -1.00
C LEU A 120 25.11 -20.97 -2.17
N TYR A 121 23.99 -20.85 -2.88
CA TYR A 121 23.91 -20.04 -4.09
C TYR A 121 23.25 -18.66 -3.90
N ILE A 122 22.90 -18.23 -2.67
CA ILE A 122 22.29 -16.93 -2.40
C ILE A 122 23.12 -15.79 -3.00
N ASP A 123 24.40 -15.71 -2.68
CA ASP A 123 25.29 -14.61 -3.12
C ASP A 123 25.50 -14.60 -4.66
N LYS A 124 25.46 -15.78 -5.27
CA LYS A 124 25.56 -15.91 -6.71
C LYS A 124 24.28 -15.47 -7.42
N ASN A 125 23.13 -15.87 -6.90
CA ASN A 125 21.86 -15.74 -7.59
C ASN A 125 21.19 -14.38 -7.36
N TYR A 126 21.34 -13.79 -6.18
CA TYR A 126 20.63 -12.54 -5.86
C TYR A 126 21.50 -11.30 -6.01
N ASN A 127 20.81 -10.20 -6.26
CA ASN A 127 21.47 -8.90 -6.43
C ASN A 127 21.67 -8.23 -5.07
N PHE A 128 22.92 -8.10 -4.63
CA PHE A 128 23.32 -7.36 -3.43
C PHE A 128 24.04 -6.05 -3.74
N ASN A 129 24.12 -5.66 -5.00
CA ASN A 129 24.66 -4.36 -5.38
C ASN A 129 23.69 -3.22 -5.04
N ILE A 130 24.20 -2.00 -5.11
CA ILE A 130 23.36 -0.82 -5.06
C ILE A 130 22.49 -0.79 -6.32
N THR A 131 21.17 -0.63 -6.14
CA THR A 131 20.22 -0.66 -7.24
C THR A 131 19.27 0.52 -7.23
N GLU A 132 18.94 0.97 -8.44
CA GLU A 132 17.79 1.81 -8.74
C GLU A 132 16.63 0.92 -9.18
N ASN A 133 15.49 1.03 -8.50
CA ASN A 133 14.30 0.26 -8.77
C ASN A 133 13.16 1.22 -9.18
N LYS A 134 12.65 1.12 -10.41
CA LYS A 134 11.40 1.79 -10.79
C LYS A 134 10.26 0.90 -10.31
N LEU A 135 9.43 1.39 -9.41
CA LEU A 135 8.40 0.56 -8.79
C LEU A 135 7.09 1.32 -8.55
N PHE A 136 6.01 0.55 -8.56
CA PHE A 136 4.70 0.94 -8.12
C PHE A 136 4.40 0.32 -6.76
N PHE A 137 3.85 1.11 -5.86
CA PHE A 137 3.45 0.69 -4.53
C PHE A 137 2.00 1.10 -4.28
N ARG A 138 1.18 0.14 -3.89
CA ARG A 138 -0.21 0.33 -3.49
C ARG A 138 -0.42 -0.14 -2.07
N GLN A 139 -1.19 0.63 -1.33
CA GLN A 139 -1.66 0.25 0.00
C GLN A 139 -3.15 0.56 0.10
N GLU A 140 -3.94 -0.46 0.37
CA GLU A 140 -5.36 -0.36 0.65
C GLU A 140 -5.59 -0.58 2.14
N PHE A 141 -6.37 0.28 2.76
CA PHE A 141 -6.78 0.19 4.15
C PHE A 141 -8.29 0.09 4.23
N ASN A 142 -8.78 -1.06 4.63
CA ASN A 142 -10.18 -1.34 4.88
C ASN A 142 -10.40 -1.40 6.38
N GLN A 143 -11.32 -0.59 6.88
CA GLN A 143 -11.69 -0.54 8.29
C GLN A 143 -13.18 -0.83 8.46
N GLU A 144 -13.52 -1.64 9.44
CA GLU A 144 -14.90 -1.86 9.88
C GLU A 144 -15.07 -1.41 11.32
N LEU A 145 -15.99 -0.49 11.52
CA LEU A 145 -16.40 -0.02 12.86
C LEU A 145 -17.45 -0.97 13.42
N GLU A 146 -17.02 -1.90 14.27
CA GLU A 146 -17.90 -2.88 14.90
C GLU A 146 -18.75 -2.26 16.01
N LYS A 147 -18.17 -1.28 16.71
CA LYS A 147 -18.83 -0.63 17.83
C LYS A 147 -18.25 0.75 18.13
N PHE A 148 -19.16 1.72 18.32
CA PHE A 148 -18.82 3.02 18.91
C PHE A 148 -19.95 3.49 19.80
N LYS A 149 -19.73 3.58 21.12
CA LYS A 149 -20.69 4.10 22.08
C LYS A 149 -20.01 4.96 23.14
N LEU A 150 -20.65 6.09 23.46
CA LEU A 150 -20.25 7.01 24.54
C LEU A 150 -21.20 6.87 25.73
N ASN A 151 -21.02 5.85 26.52
CA ASN A 151 -21.86 5.62 27.69
C ASN A 151 -21.60 6.68 28.77
N LYS A 152 -22.65 7.06 29.51
CA LYS A 152 -22.58 8.04 30.63
C LYS A 152 -21.95 9.37 30.17
N PHE A 153 -22.29 9.81 28.97
CA PHE A 153 -21.80 11.07 28.43
C PHE A 153 -22.29 12.26 29.30
N LYS A 154 -21.36 13.17 29.59
CA LYS A 154 -21.64 14.44 30.29
C LYS A 154 -20.75 15.52 29.72
N SER A 155 -21.31 16.66 29.39
CA SER A 155 -20.61 17.82 28.86
C SER A 155 -21.08 19.09 29.55
N THR A 156 -20.19 20.10 29.67
CA THR A 156 -20.53 21.45 30.07
C THR A 156 -20.64 22.37 28.83
N ILE A 157 -20.33 21.87 27.64
CA ILE A 157 -20.48 22.59 26.37
C ILE A 157 -21.95 22.53 25.96
N LYS A 158 -22.56 23.70 25.67
CA LYS A 158 -24.00 23.87 25.55
C LYS A 158 -24.65 22.91 24.52
N ASP A 159 -24.05 22.75 23.35
CA ASP A 159 -24.64 21.99 22.23
C ASP A 159 -24.19 20.52 22.17
N LEU A 160 -23.27 20.13 23.06
CA LEU A 160 -22.80 18.75 23.16
C LEU A 160 -23.54 18.01 24.26
N THR A 161 -24.76 17.58 23.96
CA THR A 161 -25.61 16.76 24.86
C THR A 161 -25.39 15.27 24.59
N ALA A 162 -25.82 14.41 25.51
CA ALA A 162 -25.80 12.95 25.32
C ALA A 162 -26.57 12.56 24.06
N GLU A 163 -27.76 13.14 23.87
CA GLU A 163 -28.63 12.87 22.73
C GLU A 163 -28.00 13.32 21.37
N SER A 164 -27.31 14.49 21.35
CA SER A 164 -26.61 14.92 20.14
C SER A 164 -25.42 14.00 19.80
N MET A 165 -24.72 13.51 20.83
CA MET A 165 -23.62 12.59 20.65
C MET A 165 -24.08 11.19 20.21
N ASP A 166 -25.18 10.68 20.77
CA ASP A 166 -25.75 9.40 20.34
C ASP A 166 -26.18 9.46 18.88
N ARG A 167 -26.86 10.53 18.45
CA ARG A 167 -27.20 10.74 17.03
C ARG A 167 -25.96 10.83 16.12
N MET A 168 -24.88 11.46 16.58
CA MET A 168 -23.62 11.53 15.84
C MET A 168 -23.00 10.15 15.71
N THR A 169 -22.92 9.39 16.79
CA THR A 169 -22.27 8.08 16.80
C THR A 169 -23.05 7.01 16.06
N ASP A 170 -24.39 7.07 16.06
CA ASP A 170 -25.25 6.14 15.33
C ASP A 170 -25.16 6.32 13.80
N ASN A 171 -24.78 7.52 13.36
CA ASN A 171 -24.59 7.86 11.94
C ASN A 171 -23.13 7.75 11.47
N LEU A 172 -22.21 7.23 12.29
CA LEU A 172 -20.83 6.99 11.83
C LEU A 172 -20.80 5.90 10.77
N PRO A 173 -20.01 6.08 9.72
CA PRO A 173 -19.81 5.06 8.71
C PRO A 173 -19.23 3.80 9.35
N LYS A 174 -19.88 2.67 9.05
CA LYS A 174 -19.45 1.35 9.59
C LYS A 174 -18.26 0.79 8.85
N LYS A 175 -18.07 1.16 7.61
CA LYS A 175 -16.95 0.72 6.77
C LYS A 175 -16.29 1.94 6.15
N SER A 176 -14.99 1.90 6.03
CA SER A 176 -14.22 2.89 5.26
C SER A 176 -13.11 2.20 4.49
N LYS A 177 -12.89 2.65 3.27
CA LYS A 177 -11.82 2.22 2.38
C LYS A 177 -10.96 3.42 2.03
N ASN A 178 -9.66 3.28 2.19
CA ASN A 178 -8.67 4.26 1.75
C ASN A 178 -7.62 3.56 0.92
N GLU A 179 -7.28 4.12 -0.20
CA GLU A 179 -6.25 3.61 -1.09
C GLU A 179 -5.17 4.66 -1.30
N LEU A 180 -3.93 4.25 -1.23
CA LEU A 180 -2.76 5.06 -1.49
C LEU A 180 -1.89 4.36 -2.51
N GLU A 181 -1.61 5.03 -3.61
CA GLU A 181 -0.72 4.56 -4.66
C GLU A 181 0.42 5.53 -4.88
N SER A 182 1.57 5.00 -5.26
CA SER A 182 2.74 5.79 -5.63
C SER A 182 3.59 5.08 -6.67
N LEU A 183 4.08 5.85 -7.62
CA LEU A 183 5.15 5.47 -8.55
C LEU A 183 6.42 6.18 -8.11
N SER A 184 7.52 5.44 -8.03
CA SER A 184 8.78 5.97 -7.52
C SER A 184 9.99 5.29 -8.14
N TYR A 185 11.13 6.01 -8.09
CA TYR A 185 12.44 5.38 -8.07
C TYR A 185 12.84 5.14 -6.62
N TYR A 186 13.17 3.91 -6.32
CA TYR A 186 13.62 3.46 -5.02
C TYR A 186 15.04 2.94 -5.12
N TYR A 187 15.92 3.51 -4.32
CA TYR A 187 17.35 3.20 -4.33
C TYR A 187 17.70 2.43 -3.08
N VAL A 188 18.25 1.25 -3.25
CA VAL A 188 18.59 0.37 -2.15
C VAL A 188 20.03 -0.08 -2.25
N ASN A 189 20.73 -0.04 -1.12
CA ASN A 189 22.08 -0.58 -0.99
C ASN A 189 22.03 -2.04 -0.50
N SER A 190 23.19 -2.71 -0.48
CA SER A 190 23.33 -4.11 -0.08
C SER A 190 22.76 -4.41 1.31
N ASN A 191 22.81 -3.45 2.23
CA ASN A 191 22.36 -3.63 3.62
C ASN A 191 20.92 -3.22 3.86
N ILE A 192 20.26 -2.56 2.91
CA ILE A 192 18.89 -2.05 3.00
C ILE A 192 18.73 -1.01 4.15
N ASP A 193 19.83 -0.51 4.71
CA ASP A 193 19.80 0.30 5.94
C ASP A 193 19.46 1.77 5.70
N ALA A 194 19.88 2.32 4.56
CA ALA A 194 19.72 3.72 4.22
C ALA A 194 19.22 3.92 2.78
N PRO A 195 18.00 3.44 2.46
CA PRO A 195 17.46 3.61 1.12
C PRO A 195 17.17 5.08 0.83
N LYS A 196 17.18 5.44 -0.45
CA LYS A 196 16.70 6.74 -0.92
C LYS A 196 15.46 6.54 -1.80
N ILE A 197 14.62 7.57 -1.89
CA ILE A 197 13.40 7.55 -2.70
C ILE A 197 13.22 8.83 -3.47
N LYS A 198 12.78 8.71 -4.70
CA LYS A 198 12.29 9.82 -5.53
C LYS A 198 10.88 9.49 -5.98
N LEU A 199 9.90 10.11 -5.34
CA LEU A 199 8.50 9.97 -5.73
C LEU A 199 8.27 10.69 -7.07
N ILE A 200 7.69 9.99 -8.02
CA ILE A 200 7.33 10.53 -9.34
C ILE A 200 5.90 11.06 -9.28
N LYS A 201 4.99 10.22 -8.78
CA LYS A 201 3.56 10.52 -8.75
C LYS A 201 2.90 9.72 -7.63
N SER A 202 1.89 10.28 -7.00
CA SER A 202 1.11 9.58 -5.97
C SER A 202 -0.32 10.06 -5.97
N ARG A 203 -1.25 9.15 -5.67
CA ARG A 203 -2.66 9.47 -5.46
C ARG A 203 -3.18 8.82 -4.19
N ARG A 204 -4.24 9.41 -3.67
CA ARG A 204 -5.06 8.85 -2.61
C ARG A 204 -6.52 8.94 -3.00
N THR A 205 -7.23 7.83 -2.86
CA THR A 205 -8.69 7.77 -2.96
C THR A 205 -9.26 7.41 -1.60
N ASN A 206 -10.36 8.07 -1.25
CA ASN A 206 -11.18 7.73 -0.10
C ASN A 206 -12.55 7.35 -0.65
N ASP A 207 -13.25 6.47 0.05
CA ASP A 207 -14.63 6.13 -0.31
C ASP A 207 -15.56 7.27 0.11
N ASP A 208 -16.01 8.08 -0.88
CA ASP A 208 -16.67 9.37 -0.64
C ASP A 208 -18.09 9.27 -0.10
N ASN A 209 -18.78 8.15 -0.34
CA ASN A 209 -20.14 7.96 0.19
C ASN A 209 -20.21 7.98 1.72
N GLU A 210 -19.08 7.78 2.39
CA GLU A 210 -18.93 7.78 3.84
C GLU A 210 -18.22 9.05 4.36
N SER A 211 -17.47 9.78 3.50
CA SER A 211 -16.69 10.96 3.89
C SER A 211 -17.61 12.16 4.16
N ASP A 212 -18.69 12.33 3.39
CA ASP A 212 -19.61 13.47 3.52
C ASP A 212 -20.37 13.47 4.85
N LEU A 213 -20.76 12.29 5.34
CA LEU A 213 -21.46 12.20 6.63
C LEU A 213 -20.52 12.41 7.81
N SER A 214 -19.34 11.79 7.78
CA SER A 214 -18.32 11.98 8.82
C SER A 214 -17.75 13.40 8.79
N LYS A 215 -17.60 13.99 7.61
CA LYS A 215 -17.18 15.38 7.42
C LYS A 215 -18.24 16.34 7.94
N SER A 216 -19.53 16.17 7.56
CA SER A 216 -20.61 17.03 8.05
C SER A 216 -20.82 16.94 9.57
N LEU A 217 -20.55 15.77 10.15
CA LEU A 217 -20.57 15.58 11.60
C LEU A 217 -19.34 16.21 12.26
N GLY A 218 -18.17 16.07 11.63
CA GLY A 218 -16.94 16.74 12.02
C GLY A 218 -17.10 18.26 12.00
N ASP A 219 -17.66 18.82 10.95
CA ASP A 219 -17.91 20.25 10.79
C ASP A 219 -18.89 20.80 11.85
N LYS A 220 -19.96 20.05 12.17
CA LYS A 220 -20.89 20.41 13.26
C LYS A 220 -20.22 20.39 14.62
N LEU A 221 -19.41 19.36 14.89
CA LEU A 221 -18.64 19.25 16.12
C LEU A 221 -17.59 20.36 16.21
N GLU A 222 -16.88 20.62 15.13
CA GLU A 222 -15.90 21.72 15.03
C GLU A 222 -16.57 23.08 15.24
N LYS A 223 -17.70 23.35 14.60
CA LYS A 223 -18.46 24.57 14.81
C LYS A 223 -18.88 24.73 16.28
N SER A 224 -19.44 23.70 16.88
CA SER A 224 -19.83 23.74 18.32
C SER A 224 -18.62 23.96 19.23
N LEU A 225 -17.46 23.37 18.91
CA LEU A 225 -16.22 23.59 19.64
C LEU A 225 -15.71 25.03 19.47
N ARG A 226 -15.68 25.57 18.25
CA ARG A 226 -15.25 26.95 17.95
C ARG A 226 -16.07 27.99 18.71
N GLU A 227 -17.39 27.83 18.75
CA GLU A 227 -18.30 28.74 19.42
C GLU A 227 -18.19 28.71 20.95
N ASN A 228 -17.81 27.59 21.53
CA ASN A 228 -17.82 27.37 22.98
C ASN A 228 -16.43 27.32 23.63
N LEU A 229 -15.35 27.10 22.85
CA LEU A 229 -13.97 27.07 23.38
C LEU A 229 -13.30 28.44 23.25
N LYS A 230 -12.39 28.71 24.16
CA LYS A 230 -11.60 29.96 24.13
C LYS A 230 -10.27 29.77 23.39
N SER A 231 -9.83 30.75 22.63
CA SER A 231 -8.62 30.71 21.78
C SER A 231 -7.33 30.34 22.53
N ASN A 232 -7.25 30.68 23.83
CA ASN A 232 -6.07 30.45 24.66
C ASN A 232 -6.21 29.23 25.58
N SER A 233 -7.03 28.26 25.20
CA SER A 233 -7.27 27.07 25.96
C SER A 233 -6.23 25.97 25.69
N TYR A 234 -5.97 25.17 26.69
CA TYR A 234 -5.28 23.91 26.61
C TYR A 234 -6.11 22.80 27.24
N PHE A 235 -5.91 21.57 26.80
CA PHE A 235 -6.75 20.44 27.21
C PHE A 235 -5.98 19.46 28.07
N LYS A 236 -6.58 19.00 29.16
CA LYS A 236 -6.11 17.86 29.94
C LYS A 236 -7.00 16.66 29.68
N ILE A 237 -6.40 15.59 29.17
CA ILE A 237 -7.08 14.31 28.94
C ILE A 237 -6.76 13.39 30.13
N ARG A 238 -7.78 12.74 30.67
CA ARG A 238 -7.67 11.71 31.71
C ARG A 238 -8.40 10.45 31.25
N SER A 239 -7.78 9.28 31.44
CA SER A 239 -8.41 8.01 31.19
C SER A 239 -8.30 7.11 32.44
N GLY A 240 -9.38 7.05 33.18
CA GLY A 240 -9.37 6.43 34.50
C GLY A 240 -8.50 7.20 35.50
N TRP A 241 -7.62 6.50 36.21
CA TRP A 241 -6.66 7.08 37.14
C TRP A 241 -5.31 7.47 36.52
N LEU A 242 -5.09 7.15 35.21
CA LEU A 242 -3.91 7.55 34.48
C LEU A 242 -4.08 9.00 33.97
N PRO A 243 -3.31 9.97 34.44
CA PRO A 243 -3.32 11.32 33.90
C PRO A 243 -2.44 11.38 32.65
N PHE A 244 -3.04 11.57 31.49
CA PHE A 244 -2.34 12.03 30.31
C PHE A 244 -2.49 13.56 30.29
N SER A 245 -1.40 14.30 30.41
CA SER A 245 -1.41 15.74 30.17
C SER A 245 -0.63 16.02 28.90
N GLY A 246 -1.34 16.28 27.81
CA GLY A 246 -0.78 16.83 26.59
C GLY A 246 -1.33 18.23 26.37
N ASP A 247 -0.50 19.18 25.98
CA ASP A 247 -0.95 20.45 25.44
C ASP A 247 -1.47 20.18 24.01
N LEU A 248 -2.71 19.72 23.91
CA LEU A 248 -3.39 19.68 22.60
C LEU A 248 -3.81 21.13 22.30
N THR A 249 -3.09 21.77 21.44
CA THR A 249 -3.49 23.05 20.83
C THR A 249 -4.23 22.73 19.54
N PHE A 250 -5.48 23.13 19.45
CA PHE A 250 -6.26 23.05 18.20
C PHE A 250 -5.97 24.28 17.33
N ASN A 251 -4.73 24.42 16.87
CA ASN A 251 -4.32 25.57 16.05
C ASN A 251 -5.07 25.64 14.71
N GLY A 252 -5.68 24.55 14.25
CA GLY A 252 -6.50 24.50 13.04
C GLY A 252 -7.95 24.95 13.21
N LEU A 253 -8.42 25.24 14.45
CA LEU A 253 -9.80 25.69 14.70
C LEU A 253 -10.02 27.19 14.43
N TRP A 254 -8.98 27.97 14.19
CA TRP A 254 -9.06 29.41 14.01
C TRP A 254 -8.73 29.77 12.57
N GLU A 255 -9.51 30.68 11.97
CA GLU A 255 -9.31 31.14 10.60
C GLU A 255 -7.91 31.67 10.36
N ILE A 256 -7.32 31.26 9.26
CA ILE A 256 -6.01 31.76 8.80
C ILE A 256 -6.27 33.06 8.06
N ASP A 257 -5.69 34.14 8.54
CA ASP A 257 -5.71 35.42 7.82
C ASP A 257 -4.79 35.31 6.59
N SER A 258 -5.39 35.14 5.42
CA SER A 258 -4.67 35.00 4.13
C SER A 258 -3.95 36.28 3.69
N THR A 259 -4.17 37.40 4.37
CA THR A 259 -3.46 38.67 4.08
C THR A 259 -2.16 38.81 4.88
N ASN A 260 -1.96 37.94 5.87
CA ASN A 260 -0.77 37.97 6.72
C ASN A 260 0.39 37.16 6.11
N GLN A 261 1.45 37.86 5.68
CA GLN A 261 2.62 37.24 5.02
C GLN A 261 3.33 36.18 5.89
N ASP A 262 3.38 36.39 7.22
CA ASP A 262 3.99 35.41 8.12
C ASP A 262 3.18 34.12 8.21
N GLN A 263 1.85 34.21 8.13
CA GLN A 263 0.99 33.03 8.08
C GLN A 263 1.13 32.29 6.74
N LEU A 264 1.25 33.02 5.63
CA LEU A 264 1.52 32.41 4.31
C LEU A 264 2.88 31.70 4.27
N ASN A 265 3.91 32.28 4.88
CA ASN A 265 5.21 31.64 4.97
C ASN A 265 5.16 30.35 5.81
N LYS A 266 4.45 30.36 6.94
CA LYS A 266 4.23 29.15 7.75
C LYS A 266 3.50 28.07 6.98
N LEU A 267 2.49 28.40 6.19
CA LEU A 267 1.78 27.43 5.35
C LEU A 267 2.69 26.78 4.32
N LYS A 268 3.58 27.55 3.69
CA LYS A 268 4.59 27.00 2.77
C LYS A 268 5.56 26.07 3.47
N GLU A 269 6.05 26.46 4.66
CA GLU A 269 6.93 25.60 5.47
C GLU A 269 6.22 24.30 5.89
N GLU A 270 4.93 24.37 6.27
CA GLU A 270 4.12 23.22 6.61
C GLU A 270 3.88 22.31 5.41
N GLU A 271 3.72 22.86 4.21
CA GLU A 271 3.61 22.08 2.98
C GLU A 271 4.90 21.33 2.67
N VAL A 272 6.05 21.97 2.78
CA VAL A 272 7.36 21.32 2.61
C VAL A 272 7.52 20.18 3.61
N LYS A 273 7.25 20.42 4.89
CA LYS A 273 7.29 19.37 5.92
C LYS A 273 6.32 18.22 5.65
N ARG A 274 5.14 18.51 5.10
CA ARG A 274 4.18 17.44 4.70
C ARG A 274 4.74 16.59 3.56
N LYS A 275 5.37 17.20 2.55
CA LYS A 275 6.03 16.48 1.44
C LYS A 275 7.17 15.59 1.95
N GLU A 276 8.02 16.12 2.80
CA GLU A 276 9.11 15.37 3.43
C GLU A 276 8.58 14.20 4.27
N ASN A 277 7.64 14.44 5.16
CA ASN A 277 7.04 13.40 6.01
C ASN A 277 6.35 12.31 5.19
N PHE A 278 5.69 12.68 4.08
CA PHE A 278 5.06 11.72 3.20
C PHE A 278 6.11 10.83 2.51
N SER A 279 7.16 11.42 1.96
CA SER A 279 8.23 10.66 1.28
C SER A 279 8.98 9.74 2.26
N ILE A 280 9.30 10.22 3.47
CA ILE A 280 9.90 9.40 4.53
C ILE A 280 8.97 8.22 4.88
N GLY A 281 7.68 8.47 4.99
CA GLY A 281 6.68 7.44 5.24
C GLY A 281 6.64 6.39 4.13
N GLN A 282 6.66 6.80 2.86
CA GLN A 282 6.67 5.88 1.72
C GLN A 282 7.98 5.09 1.65
N LYS A 283 9.11 5.75 1.84
CA LYS A 283 10.42 5.11 1.92
C LYS A 283 10.44 3.99 2.95
N GLY A 284 9.96 4.26 4.16
CA GLY A 284 9.91 3.25 5.23
C GLY A 284 8.96 2.09 4.94
N ARG A 285 7.82 2.34 4.29
CA ARG A 285 6.89 1.27 3.89
C ARG A 285 7.52 0.35 2.85
N ILE A 286 8.15 0.90 1.82
CA ILE A 286 8.85 0.12 0.79
C ILE A 286 10.04 -0.62 1.42
N GLN A 287 10.82 0.03 2.28
CA GLN A 287 11.92 -0.60 3.01
C GLN A 287 11.45 -1.82 3.78
N SER A 288 10.29 -1.74 4.45
CA SER A 288 9.74 -2.86 5.21
C SER A 288 9.43 -4.09 4.35
N VAL A 289 9.12 -3.89 3.05
CA VAL A 289 8.94 -4.98 2.10
C VAL A 289 10.28 -5.66 1.78
N TYR A 290 11.31 -4.88 1.45
CA TYR A 290 12.65 -5.42 1.15
C TYR A 290 13.25 -6.14 2.36
N LEU A 291 13.05 -5.62 3.58
CA LEU A 291 13.51 -6.25 4.82
C LEU A 291 12.85 -7.60 5.12
N LYS A 292 11.69 -7.90 4.51
CA LYS A 292 11.04 -9.22 4.61
C LYS A 292 11.67 -10.27 3.72
N SER A 293 12.56 -9.92 2.78
CA SER A 293 13.23 -10.89 1.92
C SER A 293 13.87 -12.00 2.73
N PHE A 294 13.71 -13.23 2.28
CA PHE A 294 14.14 -14.44 3.01
C PHE A 294 15.64 -14.50 3.26
N PHE A 295 16.44 -13.81 2.46
CA PHE A 295 17.90 -13.72 2.61
C PHE A 295 18.33 -12.60 3.59
N ASN A 296 17.40 -11.81 4.13
CA ASN A 296 17.71 -10.86 5.19
C ASN A 296 17.79 -11.62 6.53
N PRO A 297 18.91 -11.55 7.28
CA PRO A 297 19.07 -12.27 8.55
C PRO A 297 18.02 -11.92 9.61
N ASN A 298 17.47 -10.71 9.55
CA ASN A 298 16.47 -10.21 10.47
C ASN A 298 15.01 -10.44 10.00
N SER A 299 14.82 -11.03 8.84
CA SER A 299 13.49 -11.35 8.34
C SER A 299 12.77 -12.35 9.23
N GLU A 300 11.47 -12.14 9.45
CA GLU A 300 10.60 -13.14 10.07
C GLU A 300 10.30 -14.31 9.11
N LEU A 301 10.51 -14.11 7.78
CA LEU A 301 10.38 -15.15 6.74
C LEU A 301 11.72 -15.87 6.50
N ASN A 302 12.31 -16.35 7.59
CA ASN A 302 13.67 -16.91 7.62
C ASN A 302 13.71 -18.43 7.41
N PHE A 303 12.77 -18.97 6.62
CA PHE A 303 12.62 -20.40 6.35
C PHE A 303 13.92 -21.08 5.90
N ILE A 304 14.72 -20.36 5.12
CA ILE A 304 15.96 -20.85 4.54
C ILE A 304 17.13 -20.63 5.51
N LEU A 305 17.39 -19.39 5.92
CA LEU A 305 18.54 -19.07 6.78
C LEU A 305 18.48 -19.78 8.15
N LYS A 306 17.26 -19.92 8.70
CA LYS A 306 17.02 -20.63 9.96
C LYS A 306 16.31 -21.97 9.74
N SER A 307 16.63 -22.69 8.67
CA SER A 307 16.00 -23.94 8.27
C SER A 307 15.89 -24.99 9.40
N LYS A 308 16.81 -25.00 10.35
CA LYS A 308 16.78 -25.88 11.53
C LYS A 308 15.52 -25.69 12.40
N ASN A 309 14.87 -24.52 12.32
CA ASN A 309 13.64 -24.20 13.03
C ASN A 309 12.38 -24.72 12.34
N TYR A 310 12.52 -25.28 11.13
CA TYR A 310 11.39 -25.68 10.29
C TYR A 310 11.41 -27.18 9.98
N ILE A 311 10.24 -27.70 9.68
CA ILE A 311 10.02 -29.01 9.08
C ILE A 311 9.63 -28.74 7.64
N PHE A 312 10.27 -29.42 6.72
CA PHE A 312 10.00 -29.33 5.29
C PHE A 312 9.24 -30.59 4.85
N SER A 313 8.22 -30.40 3.98
CA SER A 313 7.59 -31.50 3.26
C SER A 313 8.59 -32.14 2.28
N ASP A 314 8.25 -33.29 1.74
CA ASP A 314 8.93 -33.79 0.56
C ASP A 314 8.78 -32.78 -0.59
N SER A 315 9.82 -32.64 -1.40
CA SER A 315 9.82 -31.71 -2.54
C SER A 315 8.99 -32.29 -3.68
N GLU A 316 8.14 -31.45 -4.26
CA GLU A 316 7.44 -31.75 -5.51
C GLU A 316 8.08 -30.95 -6.64
N LEU A 317 8.19 -31.57 -7.83
CA LEU A 317 8.71 -30.92 -9.01
C LEU A 317 7.56 -30.54 -9.94
N THR A 318 7.45 -29.24 -10.30
CA THR A 318 6.38 -28.72 -11.15
C THR A 318 6.87 -27.56 -12.02
N TYR A 319 6.04 -27.12 -12.95
CA TYR A 319 6.33 -25.95 -13.76
C TYR A 319 5.67 -24.70 -13.19
N LEU A 320 6.43 -23.62 -13.03
CA LEU A 320 5.98 -22.27 -12.74
C LEU A 320 6.20 -21.41 -14.00
N GLY A 321 5.17 -21.26 -14.82
CA GLY A 321 5.36 -20.76 -16.18
C GLY A 321 6.21 -21.75 -17.01
N ASN A 322 7.33 -21.29 -17.54
CA ASN A 322 8.26 -22.11 -18.31
C ASN A 322 9.43 -22.68 -17.48
N GLU A 323 9.49 -22.34 -16.19
CA GLU A 323 10.58 -22.77 -15.32
C GLU A 323 10.19 -24.01 -14.51
N LEU A 324 11.06 -25.00 -14.46
CA LEU A 324 10.90 -26.17 -13.61
C LEU A 324 11.33 -25.80 -12.19
N VAL A 325 10.46 -26.04 -11.21
CA VAL A 325 10.70 -25.62 -9.82
C VAL A 325 10.40 -26.76 -8.85
N TYR A 326 11.19 -26.83 -7.80
CA TYR A 326 10.86 -27.59 -6.60
C TYR A 326 9.88 -26.78 -5.75
N VAL A 327 8.82 -27.42 -5.27
CA VAL A 327 7.84 -26.86 -4.34
C VAL A 327 8.00 -27.53 -2.99
N ILE A 328 8.26 -26.76 -1.96
CA ILE A 328 8.54 -27.24 -0.60
C ILE A 328 7.66 -26.48 0.38
N GLU A 329 6.82 -27.16 1.11
CA GLU A 329 6.09 -26.60 2.22
C GLU A 329 6.99 -26.56 3.47
N CYS A 330 6.92 -25.48 4.24
CA CYS A 330 7.67 -25.31 5.47
C CYS A 330 6.76 -24.98 6.64
N TYR A 331 6.94 -25.69 7.74
CA TYR A 331 6.19 -25.55 8.99
C TYR A 331 7.14 -25.29 10.15
N PRO A 332 6.87 -24.29 11.04
CA PRO A 332 7.75 -24.01 12.16
C PRO A 332 7.65 -25.09 13.24
N LYS A 333 8.79 -25.46 13.81
CA LYS A 333 8.88 -26.39 14.94
C LYS A 333 8.44 -25.76 16.24
N ARG A 334 9.04 -24.61 16.61
CA ARG A 334 8.75 -23.85 17.84
C ARG A 334 9.16 -22.38 17.65
N GLY A 335 8.36 -21.48 18.23
CA GLY A 335 8.75 -20.06 18.33
C GLY A 335 8.38 -19.22 17.12
N ASP A 336 8.74 -19.67 15.94
CA ASP A 336 8.46 -18.96 14.71
C ASP A 336 6.95 -18.87 14.43
N LYS A 337 6.57 -17.84 13.67
CA LYS A 337 5.17 -17.46 13.53
C LYS A 337 4.55 -17.82 12.21
N TYR A 338 5.38 -18.11 11.20
CA TYR A 338 4.95 -18.30 9.83
C TYR A 338 5.17 -19.72 9.34
N LYS A 339 4.23 -20.24 8.59
CA LYS A 339 4.40 -21.32 7.64
C LYS A 339 4.49 -20.75 6.23
N GLY A 340 4.97 -21.51 5.27
CA GLY A 340 5.07 -21.04 3.90
C GLY A 340 5.27 -22.16 2.89
N THR A 341 5.22 -21.79 1.62
CA THR A 341 5.58 -22.62 0.47
C THR A 341 6.69 -21.92 -0.30
N ILE A 342 7.78 -22.63 -0.53
CA ILE A 342 8.97 -22.12 -1.20
C ILE A 342 9.03 -22.76 -2.58
N TYR A 343 9.22 -21.95 -3.61
CA TYR A 343 9.40 -22.38 -5.00
C TYR A 343 10.85 -22.11 -5.39
N VAL A 344 11.59 -23.17 -5.67
CA VAL A 344 13.03 -23.13 -5.98
C VAL A 344 13.25 -23.58 -7.42
N ASN A 345 13.87 -22.74 -8.23
CA ASN A 345 14.24 -23.07 -9.60
C ASN A 345 15.19 -24.29 -9.61
N SER A 346 14.90 -25.28 -10.47
CA SER A 346 15.65 -26.54 -10.50
C SER A 346 17.06 -26.42 -11.06
N ASP A 347 17.32 -25.40 -11.90
CA ASP A 347 18.58 -25.27 -12.63
C ASP A 347 19.65 -24.54 -11.82
N ASP A 348 19.25 -23.48 -11.08
CA ASP A 348 20.20 -22.62 -10.34
C ASP A 348 19.94 -22.56 -8.83
N PHE A 349 18.93 -23.26 -8.31
CA PHE A 349 18.50 -23.27 -6.92
C PHE A 349 18.13 -21.88 -6.37
N ALA A 350 17.69 -20.96 -7.25
CA ALA A 350 17.16 -19.70 -6.79
C ALA A 350 15.69 -19.86 -6.32
N VAL A 351 15.38 -19.24 -5.21
CA VAL A 351 13.97 -19.09 -4.78
C VAL A 351 13.31 -18.08 -5.68
N VAL A 352 12.32 -18.50 -6.47
CA VAL A 352 11.58 -17.64 -7.39
C VAL A 352 10.28 -17.12 -6.78
N ARG A 353 9.76 -17.83 -5.76
CA ARG A 353 8.53 -17.41 -5.06
C ARG A 353 8.49 -17.96 -3.65
N ILE A 354 7.92 -17.17 -2.74
CA ILE A 354 7.56 -17.60 -1.39
C ILE A 354 6.11 -17.16 -1.14
N ASP A 355 5.25 -18.09 -0.77
CA ASP A 355 3.96 -17.82 -0.18
C ASP A 355 4.04 -18.07 1.31
N TYR A 356 3.43 -17.20 2.14
CA TYR A 356 3.51 -17.33 3.59
C TYR A 356 2.21 -16.90 4.28
N GLU A 357 1.97 -17.48 5.46
CA GLU A 357 0.90 -17.04 6.34
C GLU A 357 1.27 -17.29 7.82
N ASN A 358 0.74 -16.45 8.70
CA ASN A 358 0.96 -16.66 10.13
C ASN A 358 0.07 -17.79 10.69
N ILE A 359 0.63 -18.60 11.57
CA ILE A 359 -0.07 -19.72 12.24
C ILE A 359 -0.61 -19.34 13.63
N LYS A 360 -0.21 -18.18 14.15
CA LYS A 360 -0.63 -17.65 15.46
C LYS A 360 -0.63 -16.12 15.40
N PRO A 361 -1.36 -15.43 16.28
CA PRO A 361 -1.36 -13.98 16.35
C PRO A 361 0.07 -13.42 16.44
N LEU A 362 0.38 -12.43 15.61
CA LEU A 362 1.69 -11.78 15.56
C LEU A 362 1.95 -10.95 16.81
N SER A 363 0.93 -10.26 17.27
CA SER A 363 0.94 -9.50 18.50
C SER A 363 -0.44 -9.54 19.17
N LYS A 364 -0.44 -9.56 20.49
CA LYS A 364 -1.64 -9.48 21.28
C LYS A 364 -1.36 -8.70 22.56
N PHE A 365 -2.17 -7.69 22.80
CA PHE A 365 -2.09 -6.84 23.99
C PHE A 365 -3.48 -6.68 24.58
N LYS A 366 -3.59 -6.79 25.90
CA LYS A 366 -4.82 -6.49 26.64
C LYS A 366 -4.47 -5.95 28.01
N LEU A 367 -4.73 -4.66 28.22
CA LEU A 367 -4.46 -4.01 29.49
C LEU A 367 -5.46 -2.88 29.74
N LEU A 368 -6.01 -2.82 30.96
CA LEU A 368 -6.83 -1.70 31.44
C LEU A 368 -7.97 -1.28 30.51
N GLY A 369 -8.63 -2.24 29.84
CA GLY A 369 -9.75 -1.99 28.94
C GLY A 369 -9.33 -1.53 27.53
N VAL A 370 -8.05 -1.64 27.19
CA VAL A 370 -7.54 -1.54 25.80
C VAL A 370 -7.08 -2.91 25.36
N SER A 371 -7.51 -3.35 24.20
CA SER A 371 -6.99 -4.56 23.55
C SER A 371 -6.63 -4.29 22.12
N PHE A 372 -5.56 -4.92 21.68
CA PHE A 372 -5.09 -4.93 20.31
C PHE A 372 -4.65 -6.34 19.95
N SER A 373 -4.94 -6.78 18.73
CA SER A 373 -4.39 -8.02 18.20
C SER A 373 -4.15 -7.90 16.70
N SER A 374 -3.01 -8.44 16.24
CA SER A 374 -2.70 -8.66 14.84
C SER A 374 -2.83 -10.15 14.57
N ASN A 375 -3.95 -10.57 14.01
CA ASN A 375 -4.33 -11.98 13.92
C ASN A 375 -4.04 -12.60 12.56
N LEU A 376 -3.97 -11.80 11.51
CA LEU A 376 -3.77 -12.23 10.14
C LEU A 376 -2.54 -11.54 9.55
N GLU A 377 -1.66 -12.30 8.97
CA GLU A 377 -0.71 -11.85 7.97
C GLU A 377 -0.45 -12.98 6.98
N LYS A 378 -0.76 -12.74 5.72
CA LYS A 378 -0.44 -13.65 4.61
C LYS A 378 0.04 -12.85 3.43
N GLY A 379 0.94 -13.43 2.65
CA GLY A 379 1.48 -12.74 1.50
C GLY A 379 2.28 -13.63 0.57
N ARG A 380 2.84 -12.98 -0.42
CA ARG A 380 3.66 -13.56 -1.48
C ARG A 380 4.81 -12.65 -1.83
N MET A 381 5.96 -13.23 -2.07
CA MET A 381 7.12 -12.58 -2.66
C MET A 381 7.52 -13.34 -3.92
N VAL A 382 7.79 -12.63 -4.99
CA VAL A 382 8.29 -13.18 -6.26
C VAL A 382 9.60 -12.50 -6.60
N PHE A 383 10.57 -13.30 -7.02
CA PHE A 383 11.88 -12.85 -7.44
C PHE A 383 12.07 -13.21 -8.91
N SER A 384 12.57 -12.27 -9.70
CA SER A 384 12.79 -12.45 -11.14
C SER A 384 14.16 -11.91 -11.52
N LYS A 385 14.73 -12.43 -12.60
CA LYS A 385 15.93 -11.88 -13.21
C LYS A 385 15.60 -10.60 -13.95
N PHE A 386 16.44 -9.60 -13.79
CA PHE A 386 16.41 -8.35 -14.53
C PHE A 386 17.66 -8.24 -15.43
N GLU A 387 17.97 -7.05 -15.94
CA GLU A 387 19.05 -6.81 -16.90
C GLU A 387 20.44 -7.35 -16.48
N ASN A 388 20.66 -7.50 -15.18
CA ASN A 388 21.94 -8.01 -14.63
C ASN A 388 21.98 -9.54 -14.42
N GLU A 389 21.01 -10.28 -14.95
CA GLU A 389 20.88 -11.74 -14.84
C GLU A 389 20.78 -12.27 -13.38
N LYS A 390 20.68 -11.38 -12.40
CA LYS A 390 20.48 -11.72 -10.99
C LYS A 390 19.04 -11.54 -10.56
N TYR A 391 18.60 -12.38 -9.66
CA TYR A 391 17.25 -12.27 -9.08
C TYR A 391 17.15 -11.05 -8.16
N SER A 392 16.09 -10.31 -8.31
CA SER A 392 15.68 -9.22 -7.44
C SER A 392 14.19 -9.36 -7.14
N LEU A 393 13.70 -8.73 -6.09
CA LEU A 393 12.28 -8.67 -5.80
C LEU A 393 11.55 -8.03 -6.99
N SER A 394 10.61 -8.76 -7.59
CA SER A 394 9.81 -8.27 -8.72
C SER A 394 8.38 -7.97 -8.29
N TYR A 395 7.85 -8.73 -7.33
CA TYR A 395 6.49 -8.55 -6.85
C TYR A 395 6.37 -8.91 -5.37
N TYR A 396 5.55 -8.15 -4.67
CA TYR A 396 5.16 -8.40 -3.28
C TYR A 396 3.69 -8.11 -3.07
N GLN A 397 3.01 -9.00 -2.36
CA GLN A 397 1.65 -8.80 -1.88
C GLN A 397 1.57 -9.24 -0.43
N ASN A 398 0.84 -8.49 0.39
CA ASN A 398 0.60 -8.85 1.78
C ASN A 398 -0.76 -8.34 2.25
N SER A 399 -1.48 -9.16 3.00
CA SER A 399 -2.70 -8.80 3.71
C SER A 399 -2.47 -8.95 5.21
N ARG A 400 -2.69 -7.89 5.98
CA ARG A 400 -2.53 -7.87 7.43
C ARG A 400 -3.79 -7.39 8.14
N GLY A 401 -4.33 -8.23 9.01
CA GLY A 401 -5.55 -7.96 9.77
C GLY A 401 -5.28 -7.62 11.23
N ASN A 402 -5.88 -6.53 11.72
CA ASN A 402 -5.75 -6.07 13.10
C ASN A 402 -7.13 -5.80 13.70
N ASN A 403 -7.24 -6.03 15.00
CA ASN A 403 -8.42 -5.70 15.79
C ASN A 403 -8.01 -4.81 16.96
N ILE A 404 -8.78 -3.75 17.21
CA ILE A 404 -8.62 -2.87 18.35
C ILE A 404 -9.93 -2.75 19.12
N SER A 405 -9.87 -2.74 20.45
CA SER A 405 -11.03 -2.45 21.28
C SER A 405 -10.62 -1.61 22.48
N ILE A 406 -11.46 -0.62 22.80
CA ILE A 406 -11.24 0.31 23.92
C ILE A 406 -12.50 0.40 24.76
N LYS A 407 -12.45 -0.07 26.01
CA LYS A 407 -13.51 0.04 26.99
C LYS A 407 -13.03 0.83 28.22
N ARG A 408 -13.02 2.18 28.10
CA ARG A 408 -12.43 3.03 29.15
C ARG A 408 -13.23 4.31 29.41
N PRO A 409 -13.26 4.79 30.67
CA PRO A 409 -13.69 6.14 30.95
C PRO A 409 -12.65 7.14 30.39
N PHE A 410 -13.13 8.23 29.83
CA PHE A 410 -12.29 9.38 29.50
C PHE A 410 -12.91 10.67 30.00
N LYS A 411 -12.06 11.66 30.19
CA LYS A 411 -12.43 12.99 30.63
C LYS A 411 -11.51 14.00 29.96
N ILE A 412 -12.07 14.94 29.24
CA ILE A 412 -11.38 16.06 28.61
C ILE A 412 -11.74 17.31 29.40
N ILE A 413 -10.75 18.05 29.86
CA ILE A 413 -10.93 19.28 30.64
C ILE A 413 -10.26 20.41 29.90
N GLU A 414 -11.05 21.38 29.46
CA GLU A 414 -10.54 22.65 28.95
C GLU A 414 -10.03 23.51 30.09
N LYS A 415 -8.85 24.08 29.94
CA LYS A 415 -8.25 25.03 30.86
C LYS A 415 -7.70 26.23 30.11
N ASN A 416 -7.81 27.42 30.66
CA ASN A 416 -7.26 28.63 30.07
C ASN A 416 -6.02 29.09 30.86
N LYS A 417 -4.93 29.43 30.13
CA LYS A 417 -3.64 29.85 30.70
C LYS A 417 -3.73 31.22 31.41
N PHE A 418 -4.62 32.07 30.92
CA PHE A 418 -4.67 33.48 31.32
C PHE A 418 -5.75 33.84 32.36
N VAL A 419 -6.55 32.83 32.80
CA VAL A 419 -7.58 33.03 33.82
C VAL A 419 -6.98 32.86 35.21
N LYS A 420 -7.12 33.88 36.07
CA LYS A 420 -6.78 33.79 37.50
C LYS A 420 -7.79 32.87 38.25
N GLY A 421 -7.30 32.06 39.17
CA GLY A 421 -8.13 31.16 40.00
C GLY A 421 -8.43 29.83 39.34
N ARG A 422 -9.71 29.41 39.23
CA ARG A 422 -10.13 28.14 38.67
C ARG A 422 -10.00 28.13 37.12
N LYS A 423 -8.91 27.60 36.63
CA LYS A 423 -8.57 27.59 35.19
C LYS A 423 -9.48 26.69 34.33
N LYS A 424 -10.32 25.87 34.96
CA LYS A 424 -11.25 24.97 34.26
C LYS A 424 -12.39 25.80 33.66
N GLN A 425 -12.57 25.63 32.32
CA GLN A 425 -13.64 26.26 31.54
C GLN A 425 -14.73 25.21 31.26
N ASN A 426 -14.45 24.29 30.37
CA ASN A 426 -15.35 23.21 29.97
C ASN A 426 -14.83 21.84 30.33
N GLN A 427 -15.74 20.85 30.30
CA GLN A 427 -15.44 19.46 30.58
C GLN A 427 -16.35 18.55 29.79
N ILE A 428 -15.76 17.54 29.17
CA ILE A 428 -16.47 16.40 28.58
C ILE A 428 -16.00 15.14 29.32
N SER A 429 -16.92 14.24 29.64
CA SER A 429 -16.60 12.92 30.20
C SER A 429 -17.56 11.87 29.68
N ALA A 430 -17.04 10.69 29.36
CA ALA A 430 -17.82 9.53 28.95
C ALA A 430 -17.08 8.23 29.27
N LYS A 431 -17.76 7.10 29.13
CA LYS A 431 -17.14 5.78 29.03
C LYS A 431 -17.21 5.33 27.58
N LEU A 432 -16.06 5.37 26.89
CA LEU A 432 -15.91 4.88 25.53
C LEU A 432 -16.04 3.36 25.49
N ASP A 433 -16.86 2.84 24.59
CA ASP A 433 -16.93 1.44 24.19
C ASP A 433 -16.76 1.39 22.67
N PHE A 434 -15.53 1.18 22.23
CA PHE A 434 -15.09 1.20 20.84
C PHE A 434 -14.52 -0.17 20.44
N ALA A 435 -14.88 -0.65 19.26
CA ALA A 435 -14.27 -1.81 18.64
C ALA A 435 -14.21 -1.60 17.11
N SER A 436 -13.08 -1.94 16.53
CA SER A 436 -12.85 -1.84 15.09
C SER A 436 -11.90 -2.94 14.64
N SER A 437 -12.18 -3.51 13.47
CA SER A 437 -11.27 -4.36 12.71
C SER A 437 -10.75 -3.62 11.49
N SER A 438 -9.56 -3.99 11.04
CA SER A 438 -8.95 -3.40 9.86
C SER A 438 -8.11 -4.42 9.10
N ILE A 439 -8.10 -4.28 7.77
CA ILE A 439 -7.24 -5.05 6.87
C ILE A 439 -6.40 -4.06 6.07
N TYR A 440 -5.09 -4.26 6.10
CA TYR A 440 -4.12 -3.57 5.25
C TYR A 440 -3.69 -4.53 4.14
N ASN A 441 -4.01 -4.19 2.91
CA ASN A 441 -3.48 -4.85 1.73
C ASN A 441 -2.34 -4.00 1.18
N THR A 442 -1.20 -4.61 0.96
CA THR A 442 -0.01 -3.96 0.41
C THR A 442 0.42 -4.71 -0.84
N GLU A 443 0.68 -3.98 -1.90
CA GLU A 443 1.18 -4.50 -3.16
C GLU A 443 2.37 -3.65 -3.62
N LEU A 444 3.40 -4.31 -4.12
CA LEU A 444 4.56 -3.67 -4.71
C LEU A 444 4.92 -4.41 -6.00
N GLN A 445 5.01 -3.69 -7.10
CA GLN A 445 5.47 -4.18 -8.40
C GLN A 445 6.73 -3.44 -8.80
N VAL A 446 7.80 -4.17 -9.08
CA VAL A 446 9.04 -3.62 -9.61
C VAL A 446 9.05 -3.81 -11.13
N PHE A 447 9.18 -2.70 -11.87
CA PHE A 447 9.19 -2.71 -13.34
C PHE A 447 10.61 -2.84 -13.90
N ARG A 448 11.59 -2.26 -13.22
CA ARG A 448 12.99 -2.26 -13.64
C ARG A 448 13.91 -2.23 -12.43
N VAL A 449 14.98 -2.98 -12.52
CA VAL A 449 16.11 -2.97 -11.58
C VAL A 449 17.38 -2.70 -12.36
N ARG A 450 18.11 -1.65 -12.00
CA ARG A 450 19.39 -1.28 -12.58
C ARG A 450 20.44 -1.17 -11.48
N SER A 451 21.59 -1.80 -11.66
CA SER A 451 22.73 -1.56 -10.77
C SER A 451 23.31 -0.17 -11.02
N ILE A 452 23.67 0.51 -9.95
CA ILE A 452 24.29 1.85 -10.00
C ILE A 452 25.54 1.86 -9.13
N GLU A 453 26.46 2.79 -9.44
CA GLU A 453 27.67 3.00 -8.65
C GLU A 453 27.37 3.77 -7.35
N GLU A 454 28.24 3.60 -6.35
CA GLU A 454 28.11 4.26 -5.06
C GLU A 454 28.10 5.78 -5.19
N THR A 455 28.91 6.35 -6.06
CA THR A 455 28.94 7.77 -6.37
C THR A 455 27.58 8.28 -6.89
N GLN A 456 26.94 7.53 -7.77
CA GLN A 456 25.61 7.85 -8.28
C GLN A 456 24.56 7.78 -7.18
N PHE A 457 24.69 6.78 -6.28
CA PHE A 457 23.78 6.67 -5.13
C PHE A 457 23.91 7.85 -4.18
N GLU A 458 25.14 8.29 -3.86
CA GLU A 458 25.39 9.43 -2.96
C GLU A 458 24.83 10.75 -3.52
N GLU A 459 24.90 10.95 -4.84
CA GLU A 459 24.40 12.15 -5.54
C GLU A 459 22.86 12.22 -5.61
N ILE A 460 22.13 11.15 -5.25
CA ILE A 460 20.67 11.16 -5.31
C ILE A 460 20.10 12.15 -4.30
N ASP A 461 19.45 13.18 -4.82
CA ASP A 461 18.75 14.20 -4.03
C ASP A 461 17.30 13.76 -3.76
N GLU A 462 16.94 13.70 -2.49
CA GLU A 462 15.58 13.42 -2.03
C GLU A 462 14.72 14.69 -1.85
N LYS A 463 15.18 15.85 -2.32
CA LYS A 463 14.39 17.09 -2.32
C LYS A 463 13.30 17.05 -3.41
N ASN A 464 12.40 18.02 -3.38
CA ASN A 464 11.32 18.17 -4.36
C ASN A 464 10.38 16.94 -4.49
N GLN A 465 10.04 16.35 -3.36
CA GLN A 465 9.07 15.25 -3.29
C GLN A 465 7.64 15.72 -3.61
N VAL A 466 6.80 14.77 -3.99
CA VAL A 466 5.40 15.03 -4.33
C VAL A 466 4.47 14.63 -3.17
N LEU A 467 3.32 15.30 -3.08
CA LEU A 467 2.21 14.86 -2.25
C LEU A 467 1.23 14.01 -3.07
N PRO A 468 0.47 13.12 -2.44
CA PRO A 468 -0.59 12.42 -3.14
C PRO A 468 -1.67 13.41 -3.59
N ILE A 469 -2.13 13.26 -4.82
CA ILE A 469 -3.30 13.96 -5.32
C ILE A 469 -4.53 13.22 -4.79
N TYR A 470 -5.44 13.96 -4.17
CA TYR A 470 -6.71 13.43 -3.70
C TYR A 470 -7.67 13.36 -4.89
N LEU A 471 -8.21 12.17 -5.13
CA LEU A 471 -9.21 11.93 -6.15
C LEU A 471 -10.48 11.41 -5.46
N GLU A 472 -11.61 12.00 -5.80
CA GLU A 472 -12.93 11.58 -5.30
C GLU A 472 -13.34 10.25 -5.93
N GLU A 473 -12.95 10.03 -7.18
CA GLU A 473 -13.17 8.78 -7.91
C GLU A 473 -11.88 8.31 -8.59
N PHE A 474 -11.85 7.03 -8.93
CA PHE A 474 -10.77 6.47 -9.73
C PHE A 474 -10.75 7.11 -11.13
N LYS A 475 -9.74 7.96 -11.41
CA LYS A 475 -9.48 8.49 -12.75
C LYS A 475 -8.52 7.58 -13.50
N LYS A 476 -9.01 6.96 -14.57
CA LYS A 476 -8.24 5.99 -15.38
C LYS A 476 -6.96 6.58 -15.98
N ASP A 477 -7.01 7.84 -16.36
CA ASP A 477 -5.91 8.59 -16.99
C ASP A 477 -4.84 9.09 -16.01
N PHE A 478 -5.02 8.87 -14.71
CA PHE A 478 -4.07 9.38 -13.70
C PHE A 478 -2.65 8.83 -13.90
N TRP A 479 -2.52 7.57 -14.33
CA TRP A 479 -1.22 6.90 -14.50
C TRP A 479 -0.69 6.95 -15.94
N GLU A 480 -1.36 7.68 -16.85
CA GLU A 480 -0.90 7.84 -18.22
C GLU A 480 0.46 8.53 -18.31
N GLY A 481 1.33 8.03 -19.19
CA GLY A 481 2.65 8.60 -19.48
C GLY A 481 3.77 8.26 -18.49
N PHE A 482 3.57 7.26 -17.61
CA PHE A 482 4.58 6.90 -16.61
C PHE A 482 5.04 5.43 -16.66
#